data_d36a4d7f04cb3339e5968e3f08644988
#
_entry.id   d36a4d7f04cb3339e5968e3f08644988
#
_cell.length_a   1.000
_cell.length_b   1.000
_cell.length_c   1.000
_cell.angle_alpha   90.00
_cell.angle_beta   90.00
_cell.angle_gamma   90.00
#
_symmetry.space_group_name_H-M   'P 1'
#
loop_
_entity.id
_entity.type
_entity.pdbx_description
1 polymer ?
#
loop_
_entity_poly.entity_id
_entity_poly.type
_entity_poly.pdbx_seq_one_letter_code
_entity_poly.pdbx_strand_id
1 'polypeptide(L)'
;MRTPRVFLKTELKANSIIELDQNISDHLKVTNKKIGQQLHLFDGRGNSTFGNIIEKKKKTFLIKTNKNLNFSKKLKPIFNLGVSEIKNFDNVIKQSTPLGINSINCLSSERSKIRKKPSQSKIERWKKIAASSCEQCGMDWVPQIYSNELMSWAHNSNDSLKIVLNPRANKSTKDLKKAESLSIAIGPEGGFTDNEIEKLEEEGFISINCGDMIFRTDTMPIVILSMLNFSMRDIS
;
A
#
# COMPACT_ATOMS: atom_id res chain seq x y z
N MET A 1 -22.69 -8.22 -11.76
CA MET A 1 -21.68 -7.16 -12.05
C MET A 1 -21.25 -6.54 -10.72
N ARG A 2 -19.95 -6.41 -10.42
CA ARG A 2 -19.48 -5.86 -9.13
C ARG A 2 -19.83 -4.37 -9.06
N THR A 3 -20.37 -3.88 -7.91
CA THR A 3 -20.62 -2.46 -7.70
C THR A 3 -19.31 -1.68 -7.78
N PRO A 4 -19.23 -0.60 -8.59
CA PRO A 4 -18.02 0.19 -8.70
C PRO A 4 -17.63 0.79 -7.36
N ARG A 5 -16.34 0.74 -7.05
CA ARG A 5 -15.79 1.34 -5.84
C ARG A 5 -15.16 2.70 -6.17
N VAL A 6 -15.29 3.63 -5.23
CA VAL A 6 -14.81 5.00 -5.38
C VAL A 6 -14.15 5.46 -4.10
N PHE A 7 -12.88 5.82 -4.20
CA PHE A 7 -12.12 6.42 -3.10
C PHE A 7 -12.45 7.90 -2.94
N LEU A 8 -12.74 8.32 -1.73
CA LEU A 8 -12.98 9.72 -1.37
C LEU A 8 -11.91 10.20 -0.39
N LYS A 9 -11.27 11.34 -0.69
CA LYS A 9 -10.28 11.93 0.22
C LYS A 9 -10.88 12.55 1.50
N THR A 10 -12.19 12.78 1.48
CA THR A 10 -12.94 13.37 2.58
C THR A 10 -13.52 12.30 3.48
N GLU A 11 -13.78 12.65 4.73
CA GLU A 11 -14.51 11.80 5.67
C GLU A 11 -15.91 11.46 5.14
N LEU A 12 -16.26 10.19 5.21
CA LEU A 12 -17.57 9.70 4.84
C LEU A 12 -18.59 10.02 5.96
N LYS A 13 -19.74 10.54 5.54
CA LYS A 13 -20.90 10.72 6.44
C LYS A 13 -22.10 9.92 5.94
N ALA A 14 -22.80 9.30 6.87
CA ALA A 14 -24.05 8.61 6.57
C ALA A 14 -25.15 9.61 6.19
N ASN A 15 -26.08 9.17 5.38
CA ASN A 15 -27.29 9.93 4.99
C ASN A 15 -26.99 11.35 4.48
N SER A 16 -25.86 11.55 3.78
CA SER A 16 -25.40 12.85 3.27
C SER A 16 -25.38 12.90 1.75
N ILE A 17 -25.33 14.11 1.20
CA ILE A 17 -25.09 14.30 -0.24
C ILE A 17 -23.65 14.73 -0.42
N ILE A 18 -22.92 14.02 -1.28
CA ILE A 18 -21.52 14.25 -1.59
C ILE A 18 -21.42 14.62 -3.07
N GLU A 19 -20.75 15.72 -3.37
CA GLU A 19 -20.35 16.06 -4.73
C GLU A 19 -18.96 15.47 -5.01
N LEU A 20 -18.89 14.62 -6.03
CA LEU A 20 -17.63 13.99 -6.43
C LEU A 20 -16.74 15.00 -7.13
N ASP A 21 -15.43 14.90 -6.90
CA ASP A 21 -14.47 15.72 -7.64
C ASP A 21 -14.50 15.42 -9.16
N GLN A 22 -13.91 16.34 -9.95
CA GLN A 22 -13.97 16.24 -11.41
C GLN A 22 -13.27 15.00 -11.95
N ASN A 23 -12.13 14.58 -11.36
CA ASN A 23 -11.38 13.42 -11.85
C ASN A 23 -12.19 12.12 -11.67
N ILE A 24 -12.82 11.94 -10.51
CA ILE A 24 -13.71 10.80 -10.22
C ILE A 24 -14.91 10.86 -11.16
N SER A 25 -15.49 12.04 -11.32
CA SER A 25 -16.65 12.25 -12.17
C SER A 25 -16.37 11.96 -13.65
N ASP A 26 -15.20 12.33 -14.14
CA ASP A 26 -14.78 12.03 -15.52
C ASP A 26 -14.60 10.51 -15.73
N HIS A 27 -14.04 9.79 -14.76
CA HIS A 27 -13.98 8.33 -14.80
C HIS A 27 -15.37 7.69 -14.85
N LEU A 28 -16.31 8.18 -14.03
CA LEU A 28 -17.71 7.69 -14.04
C LEU A 28 -18.44 7.98 -15.36
N LYS A 29 -18.12 9.12 -16.03
CA LYS A 29 -18.65 9.43 -17.37
C LYS A 29 -18.12 8.47 -18.42
N VAL A 30 -16.80 8.22 -18.45
CA VAL A 30 -16.16 7.29 -19.38
C VAL A 30 -16.74 5.88 -19.20
N THR A 31 -17.02 5.47 -17.98
CA THR A 31 -17.67 4.18 -17.69
C THR A 31 -19.20 4.21 -17.81
N ASN A 32 -19.75 5.30 -18.36
CA ASN A 32 -21.16 5.49 -18.71
C ASN A 32 -22.13 5.26 -17.53
N LYS A 33 -21.76 5.77 -16.34
CA LYS A 33 -22.61 5.65 -15.15
C LYS A 33 -23.86 6.55 -15.24
N LYS A 34 -25.00 6.03 -14.74
CA LYS A 34 -26.33 6.66 -14.85
C LYS A 34 -26.88 7.03 -13.46
N ILE A 35 -27.81 7.98 -13.43
CA ILE A 35 -28.61 8.29 -12.24
C ILE A 35 -29.31 7.01 -11.77
N GLY A 36 -29.40 6.82 -10.46
CA GLY A 36 -29.93 5.64 -9.80
C GLY A 36 -28.91 4.51 -9.59
N GLN A 37 -27.76 4.51 -10.27
CA GLN A 37 -26.74 3.50 -10.08
C GLN A 37 -26.07 3.62 -8.71
N GLN A 38 -25.82 2.48 -8.11
CA GLN A 38 -25.13 2.37 -6.83
C GLN A 38 -23.61 2.36 -6.99
N LEU A 39 -22.93 3.05 -6.08
CA LEU A 39 -21.49 3.07 -5.91
C LEU A 39 -21.16 2.59 -4.49
N HIS A 40 -20.00 1.96 -4.32
CA HIS A 40 -19.41 1.67 -3.01
C HIS A 40 -18.33 2.72 -2.72
N LEU A 41 -18.57 3.59 -1.76
CA LEU A 41 -17.70 4.69 -1.39
C LEU A 41 -16.83 4.29 -0.20
N PHE A 42 -15.56 4.68 -0.17
CA PHE A 42 -14.68 4.46 0.97
C PHE A 42 -13.68 5.61 1.14
N ASP A 43 -13.24 5.87 2.39
CA ASP A 43 -12.41 7.03 2.74
C ASP A 43 -10.91 6.71 2.89
N GLY A 44 -10.52 5.45 2.67
CA GLY A 44 -9.15 4.98 2.85
C GLY A 44 -8.69 4.86 4.31
N ARG A 45 -9.61 5.01 5.26
CA ARG A 45 -9.39 4.93 6.72
C ARG A 45 -10.21 3.83 7.38
N GLY A 46 -10.76 2.93 6.57
CA GLY A 46 -11.58 1.81 6.99
C GLY A 46 -13.08 2.07 6.93
N ASN A 47 -13.53 3.30 6.74
CA ASN A 47 -14.96 3.58 6.60
C ASN A 47 -15.39 3.38 5.14
N SER A 48 -16.56 2.76 4.98
CA SER A 48 -17.19 2.59 3.68
C SER A 48 -18.71 2.63 3.78
N THR A 49 -19.37 2.98 2.69
CA THR A 49 -20.84 2.98 2.57
C THR A 49 -21.24 2.83 1.11
N PHE A 50 -22.47 2.41 0.88
CA PHE A 50 -23.07 2.52 -0.44
C PHE A 50 -23.72 3.89 -0.63
N GLY A 51 -23.77 4.35 -1.87
CA GLY A 51 -24.50 5.56 -2.25
C GLY A 51 -25.03 5.45 -3.67
N ASN A 52 -26.11 6.17 -3.97
CA ASN A 52 -26.72 6.20 -5.29
C ASN A 52 -26.44 7.53 -5.97
N ILE A 53 -26.17 7.49 -7.26
CA ILE A 53 -26.09 8.68 -8.11
C ILE A 53 -27.46 9.32 -8.17
N ILE A 54 -27.63 10.52 -7.61
CA ILE A 54 -28.90 11.24 -7.59
C ILE A 54 -28.99 12.32 -8.67
N GLU A 55 -27.84 12.86 -9.10
CA GLU A 55 -27.79 13.92 -10.11
C GLU A 55 -26.49 13.82 -10.91
N LYS A 56 -26.59 14.13 -12.21
CA LYS A 56 -25.44 14.28 -13.12
C LYS A 56 -25.38 15.72 -13.57
N LYS A 57 -24.47 16.50 -13.00
CA LYS A 57 -24.15 17.86 -13.43
C LYS A 57 -23.25 17.85 -14.67
N LYS A 58 -23.02 19.02 -15.27
CA LYS A 58 -22.15 19.17 -16.45
C LYS A 58 -20.73 18.60 -16.21
N LYS A 59 -20.16 18.82 -15.02
CA LYS A 59 -18.79 18.40 -14.67
C LYS A 59 -18.71 17.36 -13.57
N THR A 60 -19.69 17.21 -12.70
CA THR A 60 -19.66 16.42 -11.47
C THR A 60 -20.88 15.53 -11.32
N PHE A 61 -20.82 14.61 -10.35
CA PHE A 61 -21.98 13.80 -9.92
C PHE A 61 -22.27 14.09 -8.44
N LEU A 62 -23.56 14.11 -8.08
CA LEU A 62 -24.02 14.10 -6.70
C LEU A 62 -24.42 12.68 -6.31
N ILE A 63 -23.93 12.27 -5.15
CA ILE A 63 -24.18 10.94 -4.58
C ILE A 63 -24.89 11.10 -3.24
N LYS A 64 -26.01 10.41 -3.06
CA LYS A 64 -26.68 10.27 -1.75
C LYS A 64 -26.15 9.02 -1.08
N THR A 65 -25.47 9.17 0.07
CA THR A 65 -24.96 8.04 0.86
C THR A 65 -26.09 7.35 1.63
N ASN A 66 -25.93 6.07 1.91
CA ASN A 66 -26.85 5.29 2.71
C ASN A 66 -26.81 5.70 4.20
N LYS A 67 -27.77 5.18 4.99
CA LYS A 67 -27.86 5.45 6.43
C LYS A 67 -26.73 4.80 7.25
N ASN A 68 -26.14 3.72 6.75
CA ASN A 68 -25.14 2.92 7.46
C ASN A 68 -23.73 3.20 6.94
N LEU A 69 -22.82 3.45 7.86
CA LEU A 69 -21.37 3.38 7.62
C LEU A 69 -20.86 2.03 8.11
N ASN A 70 -20.07 1.37 7.29
CA ASN A 70 -19.34 0.17 7.67
C ASN A 70 -17.91 0.57 8.07
N PHE A 71 -17.33 -0.12 9.03
CA PHE A 71 -15.95 0.04 9.42
C PHE A 71 -15.21 -1.29 9.31
N SER A 72 -14.21 -1.34 8.47
CA SER A 72 -13.29 -2.47 8.30
C SER A 72 -12.09 -2.30 9.21
N LYS A 73 -11.78 -3.30 10.04
CA LYS A 73 -10.53 -3.31 10.84
C LYS A 73 -9.33 -3.47 9.92
N LYS A 74 -8.20 -2.91 10.32
CA LYS A 74 -6.91 -3.18 9.65
C LYS A 74 -6.55 -4.65 9.76
N LEU A 75 -6.00 -5.20 8.69
CA LEU A 75 -5.44 -6.55 8.71
C LEU A 75 -4.28 -6.63 9.69
N LYS A 76 -4.22 -7.72 10.44
CA LYS A 76 -3.12 -8.06 11.35
C LYS A 76 -2.38 -9.31 10.85
N PRO A 77 -1.06 -9.37 11.01
CA PRO A 77 -0.16 -8.29 11.47
C PRO A 77 -0.10 -7.11 10.51
N ILE A 78 0.31 -5.94 11.03
CA ILE A 78 0.55 -4.72 10.25
C ILE A 78 1.84 -4.88 9.46
N PHE A 79 1.83 -4.66 8.16
CA PHE A 79 3.02 -4.72 7.31
C PHE A 79 3.43 -3.32 6.85
N ASN A 80 4.66 -2.92 7.16
CA ASN A 80 5.29 -1.68 6.72
C ASN A 80 6.47 -2.01 5.80
N LEU A 81 6.36 -1.63 4.53
CA LEU A 81 7.32 -1.98 3.49
C LEU A 81 8.26 -0.81 3.22
N GLY A 82 9.56 -1.04 3.30
CA GLY A 82 10.59 -0.15 2.82
C GLY A 82 11.28 -0.77 1.60
N VAL A 83 11.17 -0.11 0.45
CA VAL A 83 11.80 -0.57 -0.81
C VAL A 83 12.70 0.53 -1.33
N SER A 84 13.94 0.19 -1.64
CA SER A 84 14.86 1.12 -2.31
C SER A 84 14.27 1.61 -3.63
N GLU A 85 14.46 2.90 -3.94
CA GLU A 85 13.88 3.50 -5.12
C GLU A 85 14.37 2.84 -6.41
N ILE A 86 13.42 2.40 -7.22
CA ILE A 86 13.63 1.78 -8.54
C ILE A 86 12.77 2.46 -9.60
N LYS A 87 13.13 2.25 -10.88
CA LYS A 87 12.40 2.85 -12.01
C LYS A 87 10.90 2.49 -12.01
N ASN A 88 10.56 1.26 -11.68
CA ASN A 88 9.18 0.75 -11.72
C ASN A 88 8.48 0.76 -10.34
N PHE A 89 8.74 1.76 -9.51
CA PHE A 89 8.16 1.85 -8.15
C PHE A 89 6.62 1.85 -8.15
N ASP A 90 5.99 2.32 -9.22
CA ASP A 90 4.54 2.21 -9.44
C ASP A 90 4.03 0.78 -9.33
N ASN A 91 4.78 -0.20 -9.88
CA ASN A 91 4.43 -1.62 -9.80
C ASN A 91 4.52 -2.14 -8.37
N VAL A 92 5.51 -1.71 -7.61
CA VAL A 92 5.63 -2.05 -6.19
C VAL A 92 4.33 -1.66 -5.46
N ILE A 93 3.87 -0.43 -5.64
CA ILE A 93 2.65 0.06 -5.00
C ILE A 93 1.42 -0.72 -5.46
N LYS A 94 1.26 -0.85 -6.78
CA LYS A 94 0.09 -1.51 -7.39
C LYS A 94 -0.07 -2.96 -6.93
N GLN A 95 1.05 -3.67 -6.81
CA GLN A 95 1.05 -5.10 -6.50
C GLN A 95 1.08 -5.39 -5.00
N SER A 96 1.71 -4.52 -4.19
CA SER A 96 1.75 -4.70 -2.72
C SER A 96 0.44 -4.31 -2.05
N THR A 97 -0.27 -3.33 -2.58
CA THR A 97 -1.54 -2.86 -2.00
C THR A 97 -2.55 -3.99 -1.81
N PRO A 98 -2.86 -4.85 -2.81
CA PRO A 98 -3.81 -5.95 -2.63
C PRO A 98 -3.38 -7.00 -1.60
N LEU A 99 -2.09 -7.04 -1.23
CA LEU A 99 -1.55 -7.93 -0.23
C LEU A 99 -1.68 -7.39 1.21
N GLY A 100 -2.43 -6.30 1.39
CA GLY A 100 -2.78 -5.78 2.70
C GLY A 100 -1.66 -5.05 3.41
N ILE A 101 -0.85 -4.31 2.67
CA ILE A 101 0.22 -3.45 3.22
C ILE A 101 -0.37 -2.21 3.90
N ASN A 102 0.23 -1.78 5.02
CA ASN A 102 -0.19 -0.58 5.74
C ASN A 102 0.54 0.68 5.28
N SER A 103 1.84 0.57 5.01
CA SER A 103 2.64 1.67 4.46
C SER A 103 3.69 1.17 3.48
N ILE A 104 4.04 2.01 2.51
CA ILE A 104 5.12 1.79 1.56
C ILE A 104 6.05 3.00 1.62
N ASN A 105 7.31 2.74 1.94
CA ASN A 105 8.38 3.73 2.01
C ASN A 105 9.32 3.55 0.83
N CYS A 106 9.43 4.57 0.00
CA CYS A 106 10.46 4.67 -1.02
C CYS A 106 11.77 5.09 -0.35
N LEU A 107 12.75 4.19 -0.29
CA LEU A 107 13.98 4.39 0.44
C LEU A 107 15.12 4.82 -0.50
N SER A 108 15.91 5.80 -0.09
CA SER A 108 17.20 6.07 -0.69
C SER A 108 18.26 5.19 0.01
N SER A 109 19.04 4.43 -0.79
CA SER A 109 20.13 3.56 -0.34
C SER A 109 21.36 3.76 -1.25
N GLU A 110 22.53 3.29 -0.82
CA GLU A 110 23.81 3.57 -1.49
C GLU A 110 23.83 3.11 -2.96
N ARG A 111 23.29 1.92 -3.24
CA ARG A 111 23.26 1.33 -4.59
C ARG A 111 22.01 1.66 -5.38
N SER A 112 21.14 2.55 -4.86
CA SER A 112 19.99 3.05 -5.65
C SER A 112 20.48 3.83 -6.86
N LYS A 113 19.99 3.47 -8.05
CA LYS A 113 20.29 4.19 -9.29
C LYS A 113 19.70 5.60 -9.31
N ILE A 114 18.61 5.79 -8.60
CA ILE A 114 17.90 7.05 -8.48
C ILE A 114 18.30 7.70 -7.15
N ARG A 115 19.09 8.77 -7.24
CA ARG A 115 19.62 9.46 -6.04
C ARG A 115 18.83 10.70 -5.61
N LYS A 116 17.88 11.13 -6.42
CA LYS A 116 17.04 12.31 -6.12
C LYS A 116 15.79 11.87 -5.39
N LYS A 117 15.47 12.50 -4.27
CA LYS A 117 14.20 12.29 -3.58
C LYS A 117 13.03 12.48 -4.55
N PRO A 118 11.99 11.62 -4.51
CA PRO A 118 10.81 11.79 -5.33
C PRO A 118 10.18 13.17 -5.13
N SER A 119 9.77 13.81 -6.22
CA SER A 119 9.05 15.07 -6.14
C SER A 119 7.68 14.87 -5.46
N GLN A 120 7.13 15.92 -4.88
CA GLN A 120 5.79 15.88 -4.27
C GLN A 120 4.73 15.40 -5.27
N SER A 121 4.82 15.81 -6.53
CA SER A 121 3.92 15.36 -7.60
C SER A 121 4.02 13.84 -7.85
N LYS A 122 5.22 13.26 -7.76
CA LYS A 122 5.45 11.82 -7.88
C LYS A 122 4.82 11.07 -6.70
N ILE A 123 4.98 11.57 -5.48
CA ILE A 123 4.34 10.99 -4.27
C ILE A 123 2.81 11.04 -4.39
N GLU A 124 2.25 12.18 -4.82
CA GLU A 124 0.79 12.30 -5.02
C GLU A 124 0.27 11.34 -6.11
N ARG A 125 1.04 11.11 -7.16
CA ARG A 125 0.74 10.09 -8.17
C ARG A 125 0.73 8.68 -7.56
N TRP A 126 1.70 8.34 -6.73
CA TRP A 126 1.79 7.06 -6.02
C TRP A 126 0.61 6.83 -5.07
N LYS A 127 0.17 7.85 -4.34
CA LYS A 127 -1.05 7.79 -3.51
C LYS A 127 -2.30 7.50 -4.34
N LYS A 128 -2.41 8.07 -5.55
CA LYS A 128 -3.50 7.76 -6.48
C LYS A 128 -3.45 6.30 -6.95
N ILE A 129 -2.26 5.77 -7.24
CA ILE A 129 -2.08 4.35 -7.62
C ILE A 129 -2.52 3.44 -6.48
N ALA A 130 -2.13 3.72 -5.24
CA ALA A 130 -2.55 2.96 -4.07
C ALA A 130 -4.07 2.97 -3.89
N ALA A 131 -4.71 4.14 -3.99
CA ALA A 131 -6.16 4.28 -3.91
C ALA A 131 -6.88 3.49 -5.01
N SER A 132 -6.42 3.59 -6.27
CA SER A 132 -6.98 2.83 -7.39
C SER A 132 -6.82 1.32 -7.20
N SER A 133 -5.69 0.87 -6.63
CA SER A 133 -5.50 -0.54 -6.29
C SER A 133 -6.49 -1.01 -5.22
N CYS A 134 -6.82 -0.16 -4.22
CA CYS A 134 -7.86 -0.44 -3.22
C CYS A 134 -9.27 -0.49 -3.84
N GLU A 135 -9.57 0.37 -4.81
CA GLU A 135 -10.82 0.30 -5.57
C GLU A 135 -10.98 -1.06 -6.25
N GLN A 136 -9.89 -1.56 -6.85
CA GLN A 136 -9.88 -2.83 -7.57
C GLN A 136 -9.93 -4.04 -6.62
N CYS A 137 -9.12 -4.08 -5.55
CA CYS A 137 -9.03 -5.26 -4.67
C CYS A 137 -10.12 -5.31 -3.59
N GLY A 138 -10.78 -4.19 -3.30
CA GLY A 138 -11.89 -4.15 -2.33
C GLY A 138 -11.50 -3.73 -0.91
N MET A 139 -10.27 -3.29 -0.69
CA MET A 139 -9.82 -2.82 0.62
C MET A 139 -10.36 -1.41 0.93
N ASP A 140 -10.73 -1.16 2.19
CA ASP A 140 -11.17 0.16 2.68
C ASP A 140 -10.04 0.96 3.33
N TRP A 141 -8.84 0.34 3.49
CA TRP A 141 -7.63 0.98 3.99
C TRP A 141 -6.66 1.24 2.84
N VAL A 142 -6.37 2.51 2.56
CA VAL A 142 -5.36 2.89 1.56
C VAL A 142 -4.00 2.98 2.26
N PRO A 143 -2.98 2.28 1.76
CA PRO A 143 -1.65 2.34 2.36
C PRO A 143 -1.06 3.74 2.29
N GLN A 144 -0.33 4.12 3.34
CA GLN A 144 0.39 5.38 3.38
C GLN A 144 1.65 5.29 2.52
N ILE A 145 1.95 6.33 1.75
CA ILE A 145 3.13 6.38 0.88
C ILE A 145 4.08 7.47 1.39
N TYR A 146 5.31 7.08 1.66
CA TYR A 146 6.37 7.95 2.14
C TYR A 146 7.63 7.84 1.29
N SER A 147 8.54 8.79 1.47
CA SER A 147 9.91 8.73 0.97
C SER A 147 10.86 9.10 2.08
N ASN A 148 11.79 8.21 2.39
CA ASN A 148 12.73 8.34 3.49
C ASN A 148 14.13 7.92 3.06
N GLU A 149 15.12 8.34 3.83
CA GLU A 149 16.44 7.73 3.81
C GLU A 149 16.40 6.38 4.57
N LEU A 150 17.16 5.39 4.12
CA LEU A 150 17.15 4.03 4.66
C LEU A 150 17.35 3.99 6.19
N MET A 151 18.43 4.61 6.68
CA MET A 151 18.77 4.53 8.11
C MET A 151 17.82 5.36 8.96
N SER A 152 17.35 6.51 8.45
CA SER A 152 16.32 7.30 9.15
C SER A 152 15.01 6.52 9.29
N TRP A 153 14.60 5.78 8.25
CA TRP A 153 13.42 4.92 8.32
C TRP A 153 13.61 3.74 9.29
N ALA A 154 14.79 3.09 9.24
CA ALA A 154 15.10 1.96 10.11
C ALA A 154 15.10 2.35 11.59
N HIS A 155 15.76 3.47 11.92
CA HIS A 155 15.84 4.01 13.29
C HIS A 155 14.44 4.37 13.85
N ASN A 156 13.57 4.95 13.03
CA ASN A 156 12.21 5.33 13.45
C ASN A 156 11.20 4.16 13.38
N SER A 157 11.64 2.97 13.00
CA SER A 157 10.78 1.78 12.93
C SER A 157 10.61 1.16 14.32
N ASN A 158 9.37 1.18 14.83
CA ASN A 158 9.00 0.62 16.13
C ASN A 158 8.17 -0.68 16.01
N ASP A 159 8.24 -1.35 14.85
CA ASP A 159 7.52 -2.61 14.63
C ASP A 159 8.10 -3.74 15.49
N SER A 160 7.23 -4.66 15.91
CA SER A 160 7.60 -5.77 16.80
C SER A 160 8.54 -6.79 16.14
N LEU A 161 8.59 -6.82 14.82
CA LEU A 161 9.54 -7.58 14.04
C LEU A 161 10.07 -6.72 12.89
N LYS A 162 11.38 -6.72 12.70
CA LYS A 162 12.05 -5.99 11.62
C LYS A 162 12.87 -6.99 10.81
N ILE A 163 12.68 -7.02 9.50
CA ILE A 163 13.42 -7.92 8.61
C ILE A 163 14.04 -7.17 7.44
N VAL A 164 15.23 -7.58 7.06
CA VAL A 164 15.92 -7.13 5.84
C VAL A 164 16.15 -8.33 4.92
N LEU A 165 15.79 -8.16 3.65
CA LEU A 165 16.00 -9.21 2.65
C LEU A 165 17.47 -9.21 2.20
N ASN A 166 18.15 -10.28 2.55
CA ASN A 166 19.56 -10.50 2.23
C ASN A 166 19.70 -11.92 1.63
N PRO A 167 20.06 -12.07 0.34
CA PRO A 167 20.21 -13.40 -0.27
C PRO A 167 21.29 -14.26 0.41
N ARG A 168 22.23 -13.66 1.16
CA ARG A 168 23.31 -14.37 1.87
C ARG A 168 22.92 -14.77 3.30
N ALA A 169 21.73 -14.46 3.74
CA ALA A 169 21.27 -14.81 5.10
C ALA A 169 21.02 -16.32 5.22
N ASN A 170 21.31 -16.85 6.42
CA ASN A 170 21.03 -18.26 6.75
C ASN A 170 19.58 -18.50 7.21
N LYS A 171 18.90 -17.46 7.68
CA LYS A 171 17.50 -17.51 8.11
C LYS A 171 16.56 -17.26 6.96
N SER A 172 15.36 -17.80 7.07
CA SER A 172 14.26 -17.67 6.12
C SER A 172 12.96 -17.23 6.81
N THR A 173 11.89 -17.08 6.07
CA THR A 173 10.56 -16.76 6.64
C THR A 173 10.06 -17.83 7.63
N LYS A 174 10.54 -19.08 7.53
CA LYS A 174 10.18 -20.17 8.46
C LYS A 174 10.74 -20.00 9.86
N ASP A 175 11.82 -19.23 9.98
CA ASP A 175 12.51 -18.94 11.26
C ASP A 175 11.91 -17.75 12.00
N LEU A 176 10.94 -17.06 11.39
CA LEU A 176 10.30 -15.88 11.96
C LEU A 176 9.21 -16.28 12.95
N LYS A 177 9.18 -15.59 14.09
CA LYS A 177 8.08 -15.70 15.05
C LYS A 177 6.89 -14.86 14.60
N LYS A 178 5.67 -15.25 15.01
CA LYS A 178 4.47 -14.40 14.84
C LYS A 178 4.68 -13.05 15.52
N ALA A 179 4.24 -11.99 14.87
CA ALA A 179 4.41 -10.61 15.35
C ALA A 179 3.15 -9.79 15.03
N GLU A 180 2.91 -8.72 15.80
CA GLU A 180 1.76 -7.81 15.59
C GLU A 180 2.00 -6.81 14.46
N SER A 181 3.26 -6.49 14.19
CA SER A 181 3.68 -5.57 13.14
C SER A 181 5.07 -5.92 12.61
N LEU A 182 5.29 -5.65 11.33
CA LEU A 182 6.55 -5.94 10.65
C LEU A 182 7.01 -4.76 9.83
N SER A 183 8.30 -4.41 9.97
CA SER A 183 9.05 -3.60 9.00
C SER A 183 9.86 -4.51 8.09
N ILE A 184 9.73 -4.32 6.77
CA ILE A 184 10.32 -5.18 5.75
C ILE A 184 11.19 -4.31 4.85
N ALA A 185 12.52 -4.48 4.88
CA ALA A 185 13.47 -3.74 4.06
C ALA A 185 13.88 -4.55 2.82
N ILE A 186 13.73 -3.94 1.63
CA ILE A 186 14.09 -4.52 0.33
C ILE A 186 15.06 -3.59 -0.38
N GLY A 187 16.26 -4.10 -0.70
CA GLY A 187 17.30 -3.34 -1.41
C GLY A 187 17.01 -3.10 -2.89
N PRO A 188 17.83 -2.28 -3.55
CA PRO A 188 17.77 -2.06 -5.00
C PRO A 188 18.24 -3.32 -5.77
N GLU A 189 18.32 -3.25 -7.09
CA GLU A 189 18.75 -4.39 -7.92
C GLU A 189 20.16 -4.92 -7.58
N GLY A 190 21.04 -4.04 -7.06
CA GLY A 190 22.37 -4.43 -6.57
C GLY A 190 22.41 -4.88 -5.11
N GLY A 191 21.24 -5.00 -4.45
CA GLY A 191 21.14 -5.27 -3.01
C GLY A 191 21.60 -4.11 -2.14
N PHE A 192 21.47 -4.24 -0.85
CA PHE A 192 22.11 -3.37 0.12
C PHE A 192 23.62 -3.65 0.18
N THR A 193 24.42 -2.67 0.60
CA THR A 193 25.84 -2.88 0.91
C THR A 193 25.98 -3.65 2.22
N ASP A 194 27.18 -4.24 2.47
CA ASP A 194 27.41 -4.95 3.72
C ASP A 194 27.30 -3.99 4.91
N ASN A 195 27.82 -2.76 4.77
CA ASN A 195 27.67 -1.70 5.78
C ASN A 195 26.21 -1.29 6.03
N GLU A 196 25.35 -1.26 4.99
CA GLU A 196 23.91 -1.01 5.17
C GLU A 196 23.22 -2.17 5.90
N ILE A 197 23.60 -3.42 5.60
CA ILE A 197 23.09 -4.61 6.31
C ILE A 197 23.50 -4.59 7.78
N GLU A 198 24.78 -4.36 8.09
CA GLU A 198 25.27 -4.28 9.47
C GLU A 198 24.52 -3.21 10.27
N LYS A 199 24.37 -2.01 9.73
CA LYS A 199 23.61 -0.94 10.38
C LYS A 199 22.13 -1.27 10.56
N LEU A 200 21.49 -1.94 9.60
CA LEU A 200 20.12 -2.40 9.76
C LEU A 200 20.01 -3.44 10.87
N GLU A 201 20.99 -4.35 11.01
CA GLU A 201 21.04 -5.33 12.08
C GLU A 201 21.27 -4.67 13.45
N GLU A 202 22.09 -3.62 13.54
CA GLU A 202 22.24 -2.79 14.74
C GLU A 202 20.90 -2.12 15.15
N GLU A 203 20.09 -1.72 14.17
CA GLU A 203 18.72 -1.20 14.41
C GLU A 203 17.70 -2.32 14.69
N GLY A 204 18.13 -3.58 14.83
CA GLY A 204 17.29 -4.73 15.20
C GLY A 204 16.61 -5.43 14.04
N PHE A 205 17.05 -5.19 12.80
CA PHE A 205 16.57 -5.96 11.65
C PHE A 205 17.23 -7.34 11.63
N ILE A 206 16.44 -8.36 11.28
CA ILE A 206 16.91 -9.72 11.09
C ILE A 206 17.10 -9.95 9.59
N SER A 207 18.31 -10.33 9.18
CA SER A 207 18.57 -10.74 7.80
C SER A 207 17.89 -12.07 7.50
N ILE A 208 17.10 -12.12 6.43
CA ILE A 208 16.46 -13.34 5.94
C ILE A 208 16.63 -13.47 4.43
N ASN A 209 16.66 -14.70 3.94
CA ASN A 209 16.56 -15.01 2.52
C ASN A 209 15.13 -15.49 2.17
N CYS A 210 14.80 -15.50 0.88
CA CYS A 210 13.52 -15.97 0.35
C CYS A 210 13.70 -17.21 -0.55
N GLY A 211 14.72 -18.02 -0.30
CA GLY A 211 15.08 -19.19 -1.08
C GLY A 211 16.25 -18.92 -2.05
N ASP A 212 16.60 -19.92 -2.84
CA ASP A 212 17.81 -19.92 -3.69
C ASP A 212 17.71 -19.01 -4.93
N MET A 213 16.49 -18.58 -5.27
CA MET A 213 16.24 -17.76 -6.45
C MET A 213 16.39 -16.28 -6.15
N ILE A 214 17.07 -15.55 -7.03
CA ILE A 214 17.20 -14.10 -6.95
C ILE A 214 16.02 -13.47 -7.71
N PHE A 215 15.16 -12.79 -6.97
CA PHE A 215 14.03 -12.04 -7.55
C PHE A 215 14.40 -10.59 -7.84
N ARG A 216 13.77 -10.00 -8.85
CA ARG A 216 13.87 -8.57 -9.12
C ARG A 216 13.28 -7.76 -7.96
N THR A 217 13.81 -6.57 -7.72
CA THR A 217 13.35 -5.68 -6.64
C THR A 217 11.86 -5.34 -6.75
N ASP A 218 11.29 -5.25 -7.96
CA ASP A 218 9.86 -4.99 -8.15
C ASP A 218 8.98 -6.24 -7.95
N THR A 219 9.55 -7.44 -8.02
CA THR A 219 8.87 -8.72 -7.78
C THR A 219 8.94 -9.14 -6.30
N MET A 220 10.03 -8.80 -5.64
CA MET A 220 10.33 -9.22 -4.27
C MET A 220 9.23 -8.87 -3.25
N PRO A 221 8.60 -7.67 -3.32
CA PRO A 221 7.47 -7.34 -2.43
C PRO A 221 6.32 -8.35 -2.50
N ILE A 222 5.98 -8.83 -3.70
CA ILE A 222 4.90 -9.82 -3.87
C ILE A 222 5.30 -11.13 -3.19
N VAL A 223 6.53 -11.60 -3.44
CA VAL A 223 7.04 -12.86 -2.90
C VAL A 223 7.00 -12.83 -1.37
N ILE A 224 7.69 -11.85 -0.76
CA ILE A 224 7.78 -11.79 0.70
C ILE A 224 6.42 -11.55 1.36
N LEU A 225 5.60 -10.64 0.83
CA LEU A 225 4.28 -10.36 1.40
C LEU A 225 3.34 -11.57 1.27
N SER A 226 3.43 -12.35 0.20
CA SER A 226 2.65 -13.60 0.05
C SER A 226 3.08 -14.65 1.06
N MET A 227 4.39 -14.85 1.26
CA MET A 227 4.93 -15.79 2.25
C MET A 227 4.51 -15.36 3.67
N LEU A 228 4.63 -14.08 4.01
CA LEU A 228 4.24 -13.56 5.33
C LEU A 228 2.72 -13.60 5.55
N ASN A 229 1.92 -13.32 4.54
CA ASN A 229 0.47 -13.49 4.63
C ASN A 229 0.11 -14.94 4.95
N PHE A 230 0.69 -15.89 4.23
CA PHE A 230 0.44 -17.32 4.45
C PHE A 230 0.88 -17.79 5.84
N SER A 231 2.05 -17.33 6.32
CA SER A 231 2.62 -17.80 7.59
C SER A 231 2.08 -17.09 8.84
N MET A 232 1.63 -15.84 8.72
CA MET A 232 1.32 -15.00 9.86
C MET A 232 -0.14 -14.52 9.92
N ARG A 233 -0.87 -14.50 8.79
CA ARG A 233 -2.29 -14.16 8.75
C ARG A 233 -3.13 -15.41 8.62
N ASP A 234 -4.21 -15.50 9.39
CA ASP A 234 -5.23 -16.51 9.17
C ASP A 234 -6.02 -16.09 7.91
N ILE A 235 -5.61 -16.67 6.79
CA ILE A 235 -6.33 -16.51 5.50
C ILE A 235 -7.43 -17.57 5.52
N SER A 236 -8.59 -17.22 6.06
CA SER A 236 -9.83 -18.01 5.98
C SER A 236 -10.63 -17.65 4.72
#